data_01076d89a19a89410acddf002dfb445c
#
_entry.id   01076d89a19a89410acddf002dfb445c
#
_cell.length_a   1.000
_cell.length_b   1.000
_cell.length_c   1.000
_cell.angle_alpha   90.00
_cell.angle_beta   90.00
_cell.angle_gamma   90.00
#
_symmetry.space_group_name_H-M   'P 1'
#
loop_
_entity.id
_entity.type
_entity.pdbx_description
1 polymer ?
#
loop_
_entity_poly.entity_id
_entity_poly.type
_entity_poly.pdbx_seq_one_letter_code
_entity_poly.pdbx_strand_id
1 'polypeptide(L)'
;MNLLEGLNENQQKAVNTVDGPVLILAGAGSGKTKTLTHRIAHLIESGVSPYSILAVTFTNKAAKEMRERVASLLGERADNRSFMPYMGTFHSICVRILRQDGEYIGIPKNFVIFDEADRQSAIKEACKTLFIDEKQFKPSSIAGMISSAKNELITPEQYAGTATLPAQKVTAQIFPLYQRSLREAGALD
;
A
#
# COMPACT_ATOMS: atom_id res chain seq x y z
N MET A 1 -19.13 24.75 11.84
CA MET A 1 -19.80 24.19 10.65
C MET A 1 -20.47 22.88 11.07
N ASN A 2 -21.72 22.60 10.68
CA ASN A 2 -22.34 21.33 11.08
C ASN A 2 -21.88 20.22 10.16
N LEU A 3 -20.94 19.40 10.61
CA LEU A 3 -20.36 18.28 9.84
C LEU A 3 -21.39 17.19 9.47
N LEU A 4 -22.60 17.21 10.06
CA LEU A 4 -23.64 16.23 9.76
C LEU A 4 -24.64 16.73 8.71
N GLU A 5 -24.51 17.98 8.30
CA GLU A 5 -25.43 18.58 7.32
C GLU A 5 -25.32 17.90 5.95
N GLY A 6 -26.48 17.58 5.37
CA GLY A 6 -26.57 16.89 4.08
C GLY A 6 -26.18 15.41 4.11
N LEU A 7 -26.02 14.80 5.28
CA LEU A 7 -25.89 13.35 5.47
C LEU A 7 -27.26 12.75 5.83
N ASN A 8 -27.54 11.56 5.30
CA ASN A 8 -28.70 10.78 5.76
C ASN A 8 -28.43 10.12 7.13
N GLU A 9 -29.46 9.57 7.77
CA GLU A 9 -29.35 8.99 9.12
C GLU A 9 -28.29 7.90 9.24
N ASN A 10 -28.17 7.00 8.26
CA ASN A 10 -27.16 5.93 8.28
C ASN A 10 -25.73 6.50 8.13
N GLN A 11 -25.55 7.52 7.29
CA GLN A 11 -24.29 8.21 7.14
C GLN A 11 -23.91 8.96 8.43
N GLN A 12 -24.87 9.66 9.06
CA GLN A 12 -24.66 10.33 10.34
C GLN A 12 -24.30 9.34 11.44
N LYS A 13 -24.97 8.20 11.50
CA LYS A 13 -24.63 7.12 12.42
C LYS A 13 -23.20 6.63 12.23
N ALA A 14 -22.78 6.40 10.98
CA ALA A 14 -21.41 5.98 10.65
C ALA A 14 -20.38 7.05 11.00
N VAL A 15 -20.66 8.34 10.84
CA VAL A 15 -19.79 9.45 11.21
C VAL A 15 -19.62 9.54 12.73
N ASN A 16 -20.73 9.43 13.49
CA ASN A 16 -20.74 9.60 14.94
C ASN A 16 -20.20 8.37 15.71
N THR A 17 -20.17 7.19 15.10
CA THR A 17 -19.61 6.00 15.75
C THR A 17 -18.08 6.05 15.71
N VAL A 18 -17.44 6.63 16.71
CA VAL A 18 -15.99 6.85 16.76
C VAL A 18 -15.22 5.66 17.32
N ASP A 19 -15.82 4.88 18.20
CA ASP A 19 -15.19 3.74 18.85
C ASP A 19 -15.50 2.41 18.15
N GLY A 20 -14.51 1.52 18.16
CA GLY A 20 -14.62 0.17 17.61
C GLY A 20 -14.62 0.09 16.07
N PRO A 21 -14.67 -1.13 15.53
CA PRO A 21 -14.69 -1.36 14.09
C PRO A 21 -16.03 -0.98 13.48
N VAL A 22 -16.02 -0.21 12.38
CA VAL A 22 -17.20 0.19 11.62
C VAL A 22 -17.07 -0.24 10.18
N LEU A 23 -18.00 -1.06 9.70
CA LEU A 23 -18.10 -1.46 8.30
C LEU A 23 -19.26 -0.70 7.64
N ILE A 24 -18.96 0.01 6.54
CA ILE A 24 -19.96 0.74 5.75
C ILE A 24 -20.19 0.00 4.43
N LEU A 25 -21.31 -0.71 4.32
CA LEU A 25 -21.74 -1.36 3.09
C LEU A 25 -22.59 -0.40 2.27
N ALA A 26 -22.11 -0.04 1.08
CA ALA A 26 -22.73 1.00 0.29
C ALA A 26 -22.50 0.78 -1.21
N GLY A 27 -23.56 0.91 -2.02
CA GLY A 27 -23.50 0.81 -3.47
C GLY A 27 -22.75 1.97 -4.15
N ALA A 28 -22.59 1.89 -5.46
CA ALA A 28 -22.05 3.01 -6.23
C ALA A 28 -22.97 4.24 -6.11
N GLY A 29 -22.39 5.44 -5.99
CA GLY A 29 -23.16 6.69 -5.85
C GLY A 29 -23.80 6.94 -4.49
N SER A 30 -23.73 6.01 -3.53
CA SER A 30 -24.35 6.14 -2.19
C SER A 30 -23.67 7.10 -1.24
N GLY A 31 -22.58 7.76 -1.66
CA GLY A 31 -21.87 8.73 -0.82
C GLY A 31 -20.84 8.12 0.13
N LYS A 32 -20.29 6.90 -0.14
CA LYS A 32 -19.23 6.28 0.68
C LYS A 32 -18.07 7.23 1.02
N THR A 33 -17.51 7.85 -0.01
CA THR A 33 -16.40 8.80 0.17
C THR A 33 -16.82 10.03 0.97
N LYS A 34 -18.06 10.51 0.76
CA LYS A 34 -18.62 11.61 1.56
C LYS A 34 -18.69 11.24 3.03
N THR A 35 -19.26 10.07 3.35
CA THR A 35 -19.34 9.57 4.74
C THR A 35 -17.95 9.46 5.38
N LEU A 36 -16.97 8.89 4.65
CA LEU A 36 -15.62 8.74 5.15
C LEU A 36 -14.94 10.08 5.42
N THR A 37 -15.06 11.06 4.52
CA THR A 37 -14.44 12.39 4.70
C THR A 37 -15.10 13.17 5.85
N HIS A 38 -16.42 13.07 6.02
CA HIS A 38 -17.13 13.64 7.17
C HIS A 38 -16.73 12.97 8.50
N ARG A 39 -16.52 11.63 8.50
CA ARG A 39 -16.03 10.90 9.68
C ARG A 39 -14.62 11.37 10.06
N ILE A 40 -13.71 11.52 9.10
CA ILE A 40 -12.36 12.03 9.36
C ILE A 40 -12.42 13.45 9.95
N ALA A 41 -13.23 14.34 9.36
CA ALA A 41 -13.39 15.70 9.86
C ALA A 41 -14.00 15.70 11.28
N HIS A 42 -14.99 14.85 11.54
CA HIS A 42 -15.60 14.71 12.86
C HIS A 42 -14.62 14.21 13.92
N LEU A 43 -13.78 13.22 13.62
CA LEU A 43 -12.72 12.76 14.51
C LEU A 43 -11.77 13.89 14.89
N ILE A 44 -11.35 14.71 13.93
CA ILE A 44 -10.44 15.84 14.16
C ILE A 44 -11.12 16.92 15.01
N GLU A 45 -12.39 17.29 14.74
CA GLU A 45 -13.16 18.23 15.57
C GLU A 45 -13.38 17.70 17.00
N SER A 46 -13.49 16.38 17.15
CA SER A 46 -13.61 15.71 18.45
C SER A 46 -12.27 15.63 19.21
N GLY A 47 -11.19 16.21 18.68
CA GLY A 47 -9.89 16.28 19.34
C GLY A 47 -8.90 15.16 19.01
N VAL A 48 -9.24 14.25 18.07
CA VAL A 48 -8.29 13.25 17.58
C VAL A 48 -7.20 13.93 16.75
N SER A 49 -5.96 13.71 17.11
CA SER A 49 -4.83 14.26 16.37
C SER A 49 -4.82 13.79 14.91
N PRO A 50 -4.68 14.69 13.92
CA PRO A 50 -4.51 14.30 12.52
C PRO A 50 -3.35 13.32 12.28
N TYR A 51 -2.33 13.35 13.13
CA TYR A 51 -1.18 12.44 13.11
C TYR A 51 -1.53 11.01 13.56
N SER A 52 -2.64 10.83 14.25
CA SER A 52 -3.15 9.53 14.71
C SER A 52 -4.17 8.92 13.74
N ILE A 53 -4.47 9.60 12.62
CA ILE A 53 -5.45 9.14 11.63
C ILE A 53 -4.74 8.60 10.39
N LEU A 54 -4.91 7.30 10.14
CA LEU A 54 -4.47 6.64 8.92
C LEU A 54 -5.64 6.57 7.94
N ALA A 55 -5.58 7.32 6.84
CA ALA A 55 -6.62 7.36 5.82
C ALA A 55 -6.07 6.92 4.45
N VAL A 56 -6.46 5.72 4.02
CA VAL A 56 -5.87 5.07 2.84
C VAL A 56 -6.86 4.89 1.70
N THR A 57 -6.35 5.03 0.47
CA THR A 57 -7.08 4.74 -0.76
C THR A 57 -6.19 3.94 -1.73
N PHE A 58 -6.79 3.46 -2.82
CA PHE A 58 -6.03 2.71 -3.84
C PHE A 58 -5.37 3.62 -4.89
N THR A 59 -5.92 4.81 -5.17
CA THR A 59 -5.43 5.66 -6.25
C THR A 59 -5.04 7.05 -5.75
N ASN A 60 -4.03 7.65 -6.41
CA ASN A 60 -3.62 9.02 -6.12
C ASN A 60 -4.74 10.03 -6.34
N LYS A 61 -5.60 9.79 -7.35
CA LYS A 61 -6.77 10.64 -7.62
C LYS A 61 -7.74 10.62 -6.43
N ALA A 62 -8.10 9.43 -5.92
CA ALA A 62 -8.98 9.31 -4.76
C ALA A 62 -8.35 9.90 -3.49
N ALA A 63 -7.03 9.73 -3.29
CA ALA A 63 -6.33 10.34 -2.17
C ALA A 63 -6.35 11.88 -2.22
N LYS A 64 -6.15 12.46 -3.41
CA LYS A 64 -6.24 13.90 -3.62
C LYS A 64 -7.66 14.41 -3.34
N GLU A 65 -8.67 13.78 -3.92
CA GLU A 65 -10.07 14.13 -3.74
C GLU A 65 -10.51 14.03 -2.27
N MET A 66 -10.07 13.00 -1.56
CA MET A 66 -10.35 12.83 -0.12
C MET A 66 -9.72 13.97 0.68
N ARG A 67 -8.48 14.35 0.40
CA ARG A 67 -7.79 15.47 1.06
C ARG A 67 -8.52 16.79 0.84
N GLU A 68 -8.87 17.11 -0.41
CA GLU A 68 -9.59 18.35 -0.77
C GLU A 68 -10.93 18.43 -0.06
N ARG A 69 -11.66 17.31 0.04
CA ARG A 69 -12.94 17.27 0.75
C ARG A 69 -12.79 17.46 2.27
N VAL A 70 -11.81 16.83 2.89
CA VAL A 70 -11.52 17.05 4.32
C VAL A 70 -11.08 18.49 4.57
N ALA A 71 -10.23 19.05 3.70
CA ALA A 71 -9.83 20.44 3.78
C ALA A 71 -11.03 21.39 3.69
N SER A 72 -11.95 21.16 2.77
CA SER A 72 -13.19 21.93 2.64
C SER A 72 -14.07 21.88 3.89
N LEU A 73 -14.11 20.72 4.58
CA LEU A 73 -14.89 20.54 5.81
C LEU A 73 -14.26 21.21 7.03
N LEU A 74 -12.93 21.25 7.10
CA LEU A 74 -12.16 21.76 8.25
C LEU A 74 -11.61 23.18 8.05
N GLY A 75 -11.83 23.77 6.87
CA GLY A 75 -11.26 25.07 6.49
C GLY A 75 -9.80 24.98 6.04
N GLU A 76 -9.18 26.14 5.75
CA GLU A 76 -7.84 26.24 5.13
C GLU A 76 -6.71 25.52 5.88
N ARG A 77 -6.90 25.22 7.16
CA ARG A 77 -5.89 24.49 7.98
C ARG A 77 -5.56 23.09 7.46
N ALA A 78 -6.47 22.49 6.71
CA ALA A 78 -6.35 21.09 6.25
C ALA A 78 -5.70 20.93 4.87
N ASP A 79 -5.43 21.99 4.13
CA ASP A 79 -4.88 21.93 2.76
C ASP A 79 -3.39 21.53 2.74
N ASN A 80 -2.69 21.68 3.84
CA ASN A 80 -1.29 21.31 3.93
C ASN A 80 -1.12 19.78 4.10
N ARG A 81 -0.31 19.14 3.22
CA ARG A 81 0.07 17.72 3.34
C ARG A 81 0.66 17.37 4.71
N SER A 82 1.27 18.34 5.39
CA SER A 82 1.80 18.16 6.74
C SER A 82 0.70 18.04 7.81
N PHE A 83 -0.51 18.52 7.54
CA PHE A 83 -1.62 18.45 8.48
C PHE A 83 -2.13 17.01 8.68
N MET A 84 -2.19 16.23 7.59
CA MET A 84 -2.55 14.80 7.65
C MET A 84 -1.49 13.96 6.95
N PRO A 85 -0.39 13.65 7.62
CA PRO A 85 0.76 12.98 7.01
C PRO A 85 0.45 11.55 6.55
N TYR A 86 -0.52 10.87 7.16
CA TYR A 86 -0.91 9.49 6.86
C TYR A 86 -2.22 9.40 6.06
N MET A 87 -2.51 10.43 5.23
CA MET A 87 -3.58 10.38 4.24
C MET A 87 -2.98 10.22 2.83
N GLY A 88 -3.26 9.10 2.17
CA GLY A 88 -2.69 8.82 0.85
C GLY A 88 -3.08 7.45 0.30
N THR A 89 -2.32 6.97 -0.69
CA THR A 89 -2.42 5.57 -1.13
C THR A 89 -1.66 4.66 -0.17
N PHE A 90 -2.03 3.37 -0.11
CA PHE A 90 -1.30 2.37 0.66
C PHE A 90 0.21 2.45 0.41
N HIS A 91 0.63 2.43 -0.87
CA HIS A 91 2.05 2.51 -1.24
C HIS A 91 2.73 3.78 -0.71
N SER A 92 2.11 4.95 -0.89
CA SER A 92 2.72 6.21 -0.46
C SER A 92 2.90 6.31 1.06
N ILE A 93 1.98 5.73 1.80
CA ILE A 93 2.04 5.67 3.27
C ILE A 93 3.07 4.65 3.74
N CYS A 94 3.11 3.46 3.12
CA CYS A 94 4.15 2.46 3.41
C CYS A 94 5.55 3.01 3.17
N VAL A 95 5.77 3.71 2.04
CA VAL A 95 7.05 4.39 1.76
C VAL A 95 7.40 5.40 2.87
N ARG A 96 6.42 6.18 3.34
CA ARG A 96 6.64 7.14 4.41
C ARG A 96 7.05 6.47 5.72
N ILE A 97 6.32 5.43 6.12
CA ILE A 97 6.61 4.65 7.34
C ILE A 97 8.01 4.03 7.23
N LEU A 98 8.33 3.38 6.10
CA LEU A 98 9.64 2.75 5.89
C LEU A 98 10.79 3.75 5.84
N ARG A 99 10.58 4.97 5.33
CA ARG A 99 11.61 6.02 5.40
C ARG A 99 11.81 6.57 6.80
N GLN A 100 10.78 6.51 7.64
CA GLN A 100 10.86 6.97 9.03
C GLN A 100 11.48 5.89 9.94
N ASP A 101 10.98 4.66 9.86
CA ASP A 101 11.25 3.60 10.81
C ASP A 101 11.94 2.37 10.20
N GLY A 102 12.16 2.34 8.89
CA GLY A 102 12.73 1.17 8.17
C GLY A 102 14.12 0.76 8.63
N GLU A 103 14.93 1.68 9.17
CA GLU A 103 16.26 1.36 9.68
C GLU A 103 16.23 0.31 10.81
N TYR A 104 15.16 0.28 11.61
CA TYR A 104 14.97 -0.74 12.66
C TYR A 104 14.83 -2.17 12.12
N ILE A 105 14.50 -2.31 10.86
CA ILE A 105 14.37 -3.60 10.15
C ILE A 105 15.38 -3.74 8.99
N GLY A 106 16.43 -2.93 8.99
CA GLY A 106 17.52 -3.00 8.01
C GLY A 106 17.21 -2.37 6.64
N ILE A 107 16.17 -1.54 6.53
CA ILE A 107 15.84 -0.81 5.30
C ILE A 107 16.42 0.61 5.40
N PRO A 108 17.33 1.01 4.48
CA PRO A 108 17.93 2.34 4.50
C PRO A 108 16.91 3.41 4.12
N LYS A 109 16.99 4.61 4.70
CA LYS A 109 16.05 5.72 4.41
C LYS A 109 15.99 6.12 2.93
N ASN A 110 17.09 5.94 2.21
CA ASN A 110 17.24 6.28 0.80
C ASN A 110 16.93 5.11 -0.15
N PHE A 111 16.18 4.10 0.30
CA PHE A 111 15.83 2.98 -0.56
C PHE A 111 15.16 3.42 -1.87
N VAL A 112 15.38 2.64 -2.92
CA VAL A 112 14.76 2.81 -4.23
C VAL A 112 13.52 1.91 -4.32
N ILE A 113 12.52 2.32 -5.09
CA ILE A 113 11.35 1.49 -5.37
C ILE A 113 11.52 0.95 -6.79
N PHE A 114 11.65 -0.37 -6.92
CA PHE A 114 11.70 -1.03 -8.22
C PHE A 114 10.31 -0.99 -8.86
N ASP A 115 10.28 -0.48 -10.08
CA ASP A 115 9.09 -0.59 -10.93
C ASP A 115 9.01 -1.97 -11.61
N GLU A 116 8.01 -2.18 -12.44
CA GLU A 116 7.82 -3.47 -13.15
C GLU A 116 8.99 -3.77 -14.10
N ALA A 117 9.60 -2.75 -14.73
CA ALA A 117 10.74 -2.93 -15.62
C ALA A 117 12.01 -3.32 -14.84
N ASP A 118 12.24 -2.69 -13.70
CA ASP A 118 13.34 -3.01 -12.79
C ASP A 118 13.24 -4.45 -12.27
N ARG A 119 12.03 -4.84 -11.82
CA ARG A 119 11.74 -6.21 -11.35
C ARG A 119 12.01 -7.26 -12.44
N GLN A 120 11.51 -7.01 -13.65
CA GLN A 120 11.73 -7.87 -14.80
C GLN A 120 13.22 -8.00 -15.14
N SER A 121 13.98 -6.88 -15.07
CA SER A 121 15.41 -6.86 -15.34
C SER A 121 16.18 -7.68 -14.31
N ALA A 122 15.86 -7.54 -13.02
CA ALA A 122 16.49 -8.31 -11.95
C ALA A 122 16.22 -9.82 -12.10
N ILE A 123 14.99 -10.19 -12.47
CA ILE A 123 14.64 -11.62 -12.71
C ILE A 123 15.36 -12.17 -13.94
N LYS A 124 15.45 -11.40 -15.03
CA LYS A 124 16.22 -11.82 -16.22
C LYS A 124 17.70 -12.04 -15.89
N GLU A 125 18.30 -11.18 -15.08
CA GLU A 125 19.69 -11.36 -14.66
C GLU A 125 19.87 -12.63 -13.82
N ALA A 126 18.92 -12.92 -12.93
CA ALA A 126 18.90 -14.18 -12.18
C ALA A 126 18.73 -15.41 -13.11
N CYS A 127 17.87 -15.31 -14.14
CA CYS A 127 17.73 -16.36 -15.15
C CYS A 127 19.05 -16.61 -15.88
N LYS A 128 19.76 -15.58 -16.31
CA LYS A 128 21.07 -15.70 -16.97
C LYS A 128 22.10 -16.36 -16.05
N THR A 129 22.16 -15.92 -14.80
CA THR A 129 23.09 -16.48 -13.80
C THR A 129 22.88 -17.98 -13.59
N LEU A 130 21.65 -18.46 -13.69
CA LEU A 130 21.29 -19.87 -13.50
C LEU A 130 21.18 -20.64 -14.82
N PHE A 131 21.51 -20.03 -15.96
CA PHE A 131 21.39 -20.62 -17.31
C PHE A 131 19.97 -21.13 -17.61
N ILE A 132 18.93 -20.40 -17.14
CA ILE A 132 17.54 -20.73 -17.35
C ILE A 132 17.07 -20.14 -18.67
N ASP A 133 16.41 -20.96 -19.52
CA ASP A 133 15.84 -20.53 -20.79
C ASP A 133 14.60 -19.66 -20.56
N GLU A 134 14.71 -18.36 -20.86
CA GLU A 134 13.64 -17.38 -20.73
C GLU A 134 12.45 -17.64 -21.70
N LYS A 135 12.65 -18.42 -22.78
CA LYS A 135 11.58 -18.83 -23.70
C LYS A 135 10.68 -19.88 -23.04
N GLN A 136 11.28 -20.79 -22.31
CA GLN A 136 10.57 -21.84 -21.58
C GLN A 136 9.95 -21.30 -20.27
N PHE A 137 10.70 -20.48 -19.54
CA PHE A 137 10.29 -19.90 -18.25
C PHE A 137 10.27 -18.38 -18.33
N LYS A 138 9.13 -17.82 -18.69
CA LYS A 138 8.97 -16.38 -18.90
C LYS A 138 9.24 -15.59 -17.63
N PRO A 139 10.13 -14.57 -17.62
CA PRO A 139 10.40 -13.74 -16.46
C PRO A 139 9.16 -13.11 -15.82
N SER A 140 8.17 -12.73 -16.64
CA SER A 140 6.88 -12.21 -16.14
C SER A 140 6.08 -13.22 -15.32
N SER A 141 6.11 -14.50 -15.71
CA SER A 141 5.44 -15.56 -14.94
C SER A 141 6.16 -15.83 -13.62
N ILE A 142 7.49 -15.81 -13.62
CA ILE A 142 8.32 -15.93 -12.42
C ILE A 142 8.06 -14.75 -11.48
N ALA A 143 8.03 -13.51 -12.00
CA ALA A 143 7.67 -12.32 -11.24
C ALA A 143 6.30 -12.44 -10.56
N GLY A 144 5.31 -12.96 -11.29
CA GLY A 144 3.97 -13.22 -10.73
C GLY A 144 3.98 -14.23 -9.59
N MET A 145 4.72 -15.32 -9.73
CA MET A 145 4.85 -16.34 -8.66
C MET A 145 5.56 -15.79 -7.43
N ILE A 146 6.62 -15.01 -7.60
CA ILE A 146 7.33 -14.34 -6.49
C ILE A 146 6.39 -13.33 -5.81
N SER A 147 5.66 -12.51 -6.59
CA SER A 147 4.71 -11.55 -6.05
C SER A 147 3.61 -12.22 -5.23
N SER A 148 3.05 -13.34 -5.72
CA SER A 148 2.06 -14.11 -4.96
C SER A 148 2.63 -14.64 -3.65
N ALA A 149 3.84 -15.20 -3.67
CA ALA A 149 4.50 -15.70 -2.47
C ALA A 149 4.75 -14.58 -1.46
N LYS A 150 5.23 -13.40 -1.91
CA LYS A 150 5.43 -12.22 -1.04
C LYS A 150 4.14 -11.71 -0.44
N ASN A 151 3.03 -11.70 -1.19
CA ASN A 151 1.72 -11.30 -0.69
C ASN A 151 1.20 -12.23 0.42
N GLU A 152 1.62 -13.50 0.39
CA GLU A 152 1.30 -14.50 1.42
C GLU A 152 2.38 -14.57 2.52
N LEU A 153 3.35 -13.64 2.52
CA LEU A 153 4.50 -13.59 3.44
C LEU A 153 5.35 -14.87 3.43
N ILE A 154 5.36 -15.58 2.30
CA ILE A 154 6.16 -16.80 2.10
C ILE A 154 7.61 -16.41 1.76
N THR A 155 8.57 -16.90 2.56
CA THR A 155 10.00 -16.68 2.29
C THR A 155 10.52 -17.54 1.13
N PRO A 156 11.67 -17.20 0.52
CA PRO A 156 12.28 -18.04 -0.51
C PRO A 156 12.49 -19.49 -0.06
N GLU A 157 12.87 -19.72 1.19
CA GLU A 157 13.11 -21.05 1.77
C GLU A 157 11.80 -21.82 1.91
N GLN A 158 10.74 -21.19 2.41
CA GLN A 158 9.41 -21.77 2.51
C GLN A 158 8.84 -22.10 1.13
N TYR A 159 9.03 -21.19 0.16
CA TYR A 159 8.59 -21.42 -1.21
C TYR A 159 9.28 -22.62 -1.85
N ALA A 160 10.59 -22.76 -1.63
CA ALA A 160 11.36 -23.90 -2.13
C ALA A 160 10.86 -25.23 -1.56
N GLY A 161 10.43 -25.25 -0.28
CA GLY A 161 9.87 -26.45 0.37
C GLY A 161 8.52 -26.90 -0.19
N THR A 162 7.77 -26.02 -0.85
CA THR A 162 6.44 -26.30 -1.42
C THR A 162 6.43 -26.44 -2.95
N ALA A 163 7.54 -26.13 -3.62
CA ALA A 163 7.65 -26.12 -5.07
C ALA A 163 7.64 -27.53 -5.66
N THR A 164 6.55 -27.91 -6.31
CA THR A 164 6.37 -29.24 -6.94
C THR A 164 6.47 -29.19 -8.47
N LEU A 165 5.87 -28.16 -9.09
CA LEU A 165 5.82 -28.02 -10.54
C LEU A 165 7.15 -27.48 -11.10
N PRO A 166 7.49 -27.77 -12.37
CA PRO A 166 8.74 -27.30 -12.99
C PRO A 166 8.94 -25.78 -12.88
N ALA A 167 7.91 -24.99 -13.17
CA ALA A 167 7.98 -23.54 -13.07
C ALA A 167 8.19 -23.06 -11.62
N GLN A 168 7.57 -23.73 -10.64
CA GLN A 168 7.78 -23.42 -9.23
C GLN A 168 9.21 -23.75 -8.78
N LYS A 169 9.77 -24.87 -9.23
CA LYS A 169 11.16 -25.25 -8.92
C LYS A 169 12.16 -24.24 -9.48
N VAL A 170 11.94 -23.76 -10.70
CA VAL A 170 12.74 -22.70 -11.30
C VAL A 170 12.58 -21.40 -10.51
N THR A 171 11.36 -21.02 -10.18
CA THR A 171 11.09 -19.82 -9.37
C THR A 171 11.76 -19.91 -7.99
N ALA A 172 11.78 -21.09 -7.37
CA ALA A 172 12.45 -21.33 -6.08
C ALA A 172 13.97 -21.07 -6.13
N GLN A 173 14.61 -21.33 -7.29
CA GLN A 173 16.03 -21.01 -7.49
C GLN A 173 16.27 -19.51 -7.74
N ILE A 174 15.33 -18.85 -8.43
CA ILE A 174 15.45 -17.42 -8.79
C ILE A 174 15.11 -16.53 -7.60
N PHE A 175 14.12 -16.88 -6.79
CA PHE A 175 13.60 -16.04 -5.72
C PHE A 175 14.69 -15.55 -4.74
N PRO A 176 15.61 -16.39 -4.21
CA PRO A 176 16.69 -15.92 -3.34
C PRO A 176 17.66 -14.98 -4.04
N LEU A 177 17.97 -15.18 -5.34
CA LEU A 177 18.81 -14.28 -6.12
C LEU A 177 18.13 -12.94 -6.35
N TYR A 178 16.84 -12.94 -6.68
CA TYR A 178 16.04 -11.73 -6.79
C TYR A 178 16.02 -10.93 -5.49
N GLN A 179 15.81 -11.57 -4.34
CA GLN A 179 15.85 -10.91 -3.04
C GLN A 179 17.24 -10.37 -2.69
N ARG A 180 18.30 -11.06 -3.13
CA ARG A 180 19.67 -10.56 -2.97
C ARG A 180 19.87 -9.29 -3.81
N SER A 181 19.47 -9.31 -5.08
CA SER A 181 19.55 -8.17 -5.99
C SER A 181 18.84 -6.93 -5.43
N LEU A 182 17.66 -7.09 -4.85
CA LEU A 182 16.96 -5.98 -4.16
C LEU A 182 17.79 -5.42 -3.00
N ARG A 183 18.33 -6.30 -2.14
CA ARG A 183 19.16 -5.86 -1.00
C ARG A 183 20.44 -5.14 -1.44
N GLU A 184 21.12 -5.66 -2.45
CA GLU A 184 22.36 -5.07 -2.99
C GLU A 184 22.10 -3.70 -3.63
N ALA A 185 20.94 -3.54 -4.26
CA ALA A 185 20.49 -2.26 -4.82
C ALA A 185 19.90 -1.30 -3.77
N GLY A 186 19.73 -1.73 -2.52
CA GLY A 186 18.98 -0.97 -1.52
C GLY A 186 17.56 -0.68 -1.97
N ALA A 187 16.91 -1.64 -2.64
CA ALA A 187 15.62 -1.49 -3.29
C ALA A 187 14.52 -2.32 -2.61
N LEU A 188 13.29 -1.84 -2.77
CA LEU A 188 12.05 -2.54 -2.42
C LEU A 188 11.16 -2.66 -3.66
N ASP A 189 10.28 -3.64 -3.69
CA ASP A 189 9.30 -3.88 -4.78
C ASP A 189 7.86 -3.97 -4.28
#